data_dc594e59f5ca70debe1d853a841ba5ad
#
_entry.id   dc594e59f5ca70debe1d853a841ba5ad
#
_cell.length_a   1.000
_cell.length_b   1.000
_cell.length_c   1.000
_cell.angle_alpha   90.00
_cell.angle_beta   90.00
_cell.angle_gamma   90.00
#
_symmetry.space_group_name_H-M   'P 1'
#
loop_
_entity.id
_entity.type
_entity.pdbx_description
1 polymer ?
#
loop_
_entity_poly.entity_id
_entity_poly.type
_entity_poly.pdbx_seq_one_letter_code
_entity_poly.pdbx_strand_id
1 'polypeptide(L)'
;MVTNITREQLVAKMDRGDEFVLVEALSLKHYESSHLPSALNLPYEFVDEADKVLPDRNAEIVVYCMNPDCMASREEARELEGMGYRRVLHYAAGKQDWIRAGLPVEGRRASGKLRT
;
A
#
# COMPACT_ATOMS: atom_id res chain seq x y z
N MET A 1 3.25 -12.22 -12.58
CA MET A 1 1.81 -11.96 -12.40
C MET A 1 1.52 -11.48 -10.98
N VAL A 2 0.72 -10.43 -10.86
CA VAL A 2 0.39 -9.87 -9.55
C VAL A 2 -0.57 -10.79 -8.81
N THR A 3 -0.28 -11.06 -7.54
CA THR A 3 -1.11 -11.91 -6.68
C THR A 3 -1.87 -11.00 -5.70
N ASN A 4 -3.15 -11.30 -5.50
CA ASN A 4 -3.93 -10.55 -4.52
C ASN A 4 -3.67 -11.04 -3.11
N ILE A 5 -3.75 -10.12 -2.15
CA ILE A 5 -3.62 -10.43 -0.73
C ILE A 5 -4.85 -9.88 0.00
N THR A 6 -5.38 -10.65 0.94
CA THR A 6 -6.55 -10.24 1.73
C THR A 6 -6.10 -9.39 2.92
N ARG A 7 -7.08 -8.69 3.54
CA ARG A 7 -6.81 -7.95 4.77
C ARG A 7 -6.23 -8.87 5.85
N GLU A 8 -6.83 -10.03 6.02
CA GLU A 8 -6.39 -10.98 7.03
C GLU A 8 -4.95 -11.44 6.79
N GLN A 9 -4.61 -11.70 5.53
CA GLN A 9 -3.24 -12.08 5.18
C GLN A 9 -2.26 -10.94 5.43
N LEU A 10 -2.68 -9.71 5.13
CA LEU A 10 -1.81 -8.54 5.34
C LEU A 10 -1.56 -8.31 6.83
N VAL A 11 -2.62 -8.42 7.64
CA VAL A 11 -2.48 -8.30 9.10
C VAL A 11 -1.54 -9.37 9.62
N ALA A 12 -1.69 -10.61 9.13
CA ALA A 12 -0.83 -11.71 9.56
C ALA A 12 0.64 -11.45 9.23
N LYS A 13 0.92 -10.86 8.07
CA LYS A 13 2.29 -10.49 7.71
C LYS A 13 2.88 -9.49 8.69
N MET A 14 2.08 -8.49 9.06
CA MET A 14 2.51 -7.46 10.00
C MET A 14 2.75 -8.06 11.39
N ASP A 15 1.84 -8.92 11.84
CA ASP A 15 1.94 -9.54 13.16
C ASP A 15 3.14 -10.46 13.29
N ARG A 16 3.51 -11.15 12.19
CA ARG A 16 4.69 -12.01 12.20
C ARG A 16 6.00 -11.23 12.10
N GLY A 17 5.91 -9.94 11.75
CA GLY A 17 7.10 -9.16 11.51
C GLY A 17 7.78 -9.48 10.19
N ASP A 18 7.02 -9.96 9.20
CA ASP A 18 7.57 -10.24 7.87
C ASP A 18 8.18 -8.98 7.26
N GLU A 19 9.27 -9.15 6.53
CA GLU A 19 9.87 -8.03 5.80
C GLU A 19 9.14 -7.82 4.48
N PHE A 20 8.52 -6.67 4.32
CA PHE A 20 7.90 -6.29 3.06
C PHE A 20 7.74 -4.76 3.04
N VAL A 21 7.51 -4.23 1.86
CA VAL A 21 7.29 -2.80 1.67
C VAL A 21 5.83 -2.60 1.29
N LEU A 22 5.15 -1.72 2.02
CA LEU A 22 3.74 -1.40 1.77
C LEU A 22 3.69 -0.06 1.06
N VAL A 23 2.95 0.02 -0.04
CA VAL A 23 2.94 1.20 -0.90
C VAL A 23 1.52 1.66 -1.17
N GLU A 24 1.24 2.92 -0.88
CA GLU A 24 -0.03 3.54 -1.22
C GLU A 24 0.08 4.24 -2.57
N ALA A 25 -0.80 3.89 -3.50
CA ALA A 25 -0.77 4.39 -4.87
C ALA A 25 -1.59 5.67 -5.06
N LEU A 26 -2.07 6.27 -3.98
CA LEU A 26 -2.88 7.49 -4.02
C LEU A 26 -1.99 8.72 -3.99
N SER A 27 -2.60 9.89 -4.21
CA SER A 27 -1.86 11.15 -4.15
C SER A 27 -1.32 11.42 -2.76
N LEU A 28 -0.32 12.29 -2.68
CA LEU A 28 0.28 12.69 -1.41
C LEU A 28 -0.77 13.20 -0.43
N LYS A 29 -1.76 13.94 -0.91
CA LYS A 29 -2.81 14.49 -0.04
C LYS A 29 -3.58 13.38 0.68
N HIS A 30 -3.93 12.33 -0.04
CA HIS A 30 -4.62 11.18 0.58
C HIS A 30 -3.71 10.45 1.56
N TYR A 31 -2.45 10.28 1.20
CA TYR A 31 -1.47 9.62 2.04
C TYR A 31 -1.28 10.38 3.36
N GLU A 32 -1.12 11.69 3.29
CA GLU A 32 -0.93 12.50 4.48
C GLU A 32 -2.13 12.48 5.40
N SER A 33 -3.33 12.39 4.82
CA SER A 33 -4.56 12.31 5.60
C SER A 33 -4.58 11.05 6.45
N SER A 34 -4.39 9.90 5.83
CA SER A 34 -4.23 8.63 6.53
C SER A 34 -3.64 7.60 5.59
N HIS A 35 -2.84 6.69 6.15
CA HIS A 35 -2.28 5.56 5.40
C HIS A 35 -2.06 4.40 6.37
N LEU A 36 -1.93 3.21 5.83
CA LEU A 36 -1.66 2.03 6.64
C LEU A 36 -0.30 2.16 7.31
N PRO A 37 -0.11 1.52 8.48
CA PRO A 37 1.16 1.66 9.21
C PRO A 37 2.37 1.32 8.37
N SER A 38 3.37 2.17 8.39
CA SER A 38 4.64 2.02 7.69
C SER A 38 4.55 2.11 6.17
N ALA A 39 3.39 2.45 5.61
CA ALA A 39 3.24 2.55 4.17
C ALA A 39 4.06 3.72 3.62
N LEU A 40 4.62 3.50 2.43
CA LEU A 40 5.26 4.56 1.65
C LEU A 40 4.26 5.08 0.63
N ASN A 41 4.48 6.29 0.15
CA ASN A 41 3.62 6.90 -0.86
C ASN A 41 4.32 6.87 -2.22
N LEU A 42 3.68 6.21 -3.18
CA LEU A 42 4.11 6.27 -4.57
C LEU A 42 2.86 6.44 -5.42
N PRO A 43 2.42 7.70 -5.65
CA PRO A 43 1.26 7.92 -6.50
C PRO A 43 1.44 7.28 -7.86
N TYR A 44 0.37 6.75 -8.43
CA TYR A 44 0.48 6.04 -9.70
C TYR A 44 1.13 6.88 -10.80
N GLU A 45 0.81 8.18 -10.85
CA GLU A 45 1.37 9.04 -11.89
C GLU A 45 2.89 9.17 -11.82
N PHE A 46 3.51 8.76 -10.70
CA PHE A 46 4.96 8.79 -10.53
C PHE A 46 5.60 7.41 -10.51
N VAL A 47 4.87 6.40 -10.99
CA VAL A 47 5.35 5.01 -10.91
C VAL A 47 6.66 4.78 -11.65
N ASP A 48 6.93 5.55 -12.69
CA ASP A 48 8.18 5.44 -13.42
C ASP A 48 9.40 5.85 -12.59
N GLU A 49 9.18 6.50 -11.44
CA GLU A 49 10.25 6.85 -10.52
C GLU A 49 10.35 5.87 -9.34
N ALA A 50 9.76 4.69 -9.49
CA ALA A 50 9.70 3.71 -8.41
C ALA A 50 11.07 3.33 -7.86
N ASP A 51 12.09 3.30 -8.70
CA ASP A 51 13.44 2.92 -8.27
C ASP A 51 14.00 3.83 -7.20
N LYS A 52 13.51 5.07 -7.10
CA LYS A 52 13.93 6.01 -6.06
C LYS A 52 13.32 5.67 -4.69
N VAL A 53 12.14 5.07 -4.69
CA VAL A 53 11.39 4.73 -3.47
C VAL A 53 11.56 3.27 -3.11
N LEU A 54 11.70 2.42 -4.13
CA LEU A 54 11.76 0.97 -4.00
C LEU A 54 13.04 0.48 -4.70
N PRO A 55 14.21 0.67 -4.08
CA PRO A 55 15.47 0.34 -4.75
C PRO A 55 15.73 -1.17 -4.87
N ASP A 56 15.11 -2.00 -4.04
CA ASP A 56 15.36 -3.44 -4.04
C ASP A 56 14.27 -4.17 -4.83
N ARG A 57 14.63 -4.65 -6.01
CA ARG A 57 13.68 -5.35 -6.87
C ARG A 57 13.34 -6.76 -6.39
N ASN A 58 14.05 -7.25 -5.40
CA ASN A 58 13.76 -8.56 -4.81
C ASN A 58 12.88 -8.43 -3.56
N ALA A 59 12.62 -7.22 -3.09
CA ALA A 59 11.76 -7.02 -1.93
C ALA A 59 10.33 -7.43 -2.25
N GLU A 60 9.62 -7.95 -1.26
CA GLU A 60 8.19 -8.18 -1.39
C GLU A 60 7.47 -6.85 -1.22
N ILE A 61 6.58 -6.54 -2.15
CA ILE A 61 5.90 -5.25 -2.19
C ILE A 61 4.40 -5.48 -2.20
N VAL A 62 3.68 -4.79 -1.30
CA VAL A 62 2.21 -4.82 -1.29
C VAL A 62 1.72 -3.43 -1.68
N VAL A 63 0.92 -3.35 -2.73
CA VAL A 63 0.40 -2.08 -3.25
C VAL A 63 -1.09 -2.01 -2.97
N TYR A 64 -1.57 -0.84 -2.54
CA TYR A 64 -3.00 -0.63 -2.29
C TYR A 64 -3.41 0.79 -2.65
N CYS A 65 -4.72 0.99 -2.83
CA CYS A 65 -5.27 2.33 -2.92
C CYS A 65 -6.54 2.44 -2.07
N MET A 66 -7.57 3.14 -2.52
CA MET A 66 -8.70 3.48 -1.65
C MET A 66 -9.66 2.31 -1.44
N ASN A 67 -10.10 1.67 -2.52
CA ASN A 67 -11.14 0.63 -2.47
C ASN A 67 -11.05 -0.22 -3.75
N PRO A 68 -11.89 -1.27 -3.88
CA PRO A 68 -11.79 -2.15 -5.05
C PRO A 68 -12.05 -1.46 -6.39
N ASP A 69 -12.75 -0.34 -6.40
CA ASP A 69 -13.03 0.37 -7.65
C ASP A 69 -11.88 1.25 -8.12
N CYS A 70 -10.91 1.48 -7.25
CA CYS A 70 -9.75 2.30 -7.59
C CYS A 70 -8.79 1.50 -8.46
N MET A 71 -8.47 2.03 -9.64
CA MET A 71 -7.60 1.33 -10.59
C MET A 71 -6.12 1.61 -10.37
N ALA A 72 -5.79 2.64 -9.60
CA ALA A 72 -4.41 3.09 -9.46
C ALA A 72 -3.48 2.01 -8.93
N SER A 73 -3.88 1.30 -7.87
CA SER A 73 -3.01 0.28 -7.29
C SER A 73 -2.86 -0.93 -8.20
N ARG A 74 -3.93 -1.29 -8.91
CA ARG A 74 -3.86 -2.40 -9.87
C ARG A 74 -2.86 -2.08 -10.98
N GLU A 75 -2.99 -0.89 -11.55
CA GLU A 75 -2.10 -0.47 -12.63
C GLU A 75 -0.67 -0.30 -12.13
N GLU A 76 -0.50 0.26 -10.94
CA GLU A 76 0.83 0.42 -10.37
C GLU A 76 1.50 -0.93 -10.13
N ALA A 77 0.76 -1.90 -9.61
CA ALA A 77 1.31 -3.24 -9.38
C ALA A 77 1.79 -3.88 -10.69
N ARG A 78 1.01 -3.72 -11.75
CA ARG A 78 1.41 -4.23 -13.07
C ARG A 78 2.65 -3.53 -13.60
N GLU A 79 2.70 -2.21 -13.44
CA GLU A 79 3.87 -1.44 -13.89
C GLU A 79 5.13 -1.87 -13.13
N LEU A 80 5.01 -2.07 -11.83
CA LEU A 80 6.14 -2.51 -11.03
C LEU A 80 6.65 -3.87 -11.50
N GLU A 81 5.74 -4.80 -11.77
CA GLU A 81 6.15 -6.10 -12.33
C GLU A 81 6.91 -5.91 -13.64
N GLY A 82 6.40 -5.05 -14.50
CA GLY A 82 7.03 -4.77 -15.78
C GLY A 82 8.41 -4.12 -15.65
N MET A 83 8.65 -3.46 -14.52
CA MET A 83 9.95 -2.84 -14.21
C MET A 83 10.94 -3.80 -13.57
N GLY A 84 10.54 -5.06 -13.36
CA GLY A 84 11.44 -6.08 -12.82
C GLY A 84 11.29 -6.35 -11.34
N TYR A 85 10.28 -5.79 -10.69
CA TYR A 85 9.98 -6.15 -9.30
C TYR A 85 9.35 -7.54 -9.29
N ARG A 86 9.93 -8.45 -8.52
CA ARG A 86 9.63 -9.88 -8.63
C ARG A 86 8.49 -10.36 -7.75
N ARG A 87 8.23 -9.66 -6.64
CA ARG A 87 7.27 -10.14 -5.65
C ARG A 87 6.28 -9.02 -5.32
N VAL A 88 5.33 -8.78 -6.23
CA VAL A 88 4.34 -7.71 -6.08
C VAL A 88 3.00 -8.33 -5.74
N LEU A 89 2.42 -7.87 -4.63
CA LEU A 89 1.09 -8.26 -4.17
C LEU A 89 0.17 -7.05 -4.22
N HIS A 90 -1.12 -7.31 -4.42
CA HIS A 90 -2.12 -6.24 -4.49
C HIS A 90 -3.18 -6.44 -3.41
N TYR A 91 -3.27 -5.47 -2.48
CA TYR A 91 -4.32 -5.44 -1.46
C TYR A 91 -5.51 -4.72 -2.08
N ALA A 92 -6.36 -5.47 -2.78
CA ALA A 92 -7.42 -4.92 -3.61
C ALA A 92 -8.54 -4.25 -2.80
N ALA A 93 -8.81 -4.74 -1.59
CA ALA A 93 -9.87 -4.16 -0.76
C ALA A 93 -9.56 -2.72 -0.35
N GLY A 94 -8.29 -2.41 -0.15
CA GLY A 94 -7.82 -1.03 -0.01
C GLY A 94 -8.04 -0.38 1.34
N LYS A 95 -7.70 0.90 1.38
CA LYS A 95 -7.68 1.68 2.62
C LYS A 95 -9.04 1.71 3.32
N GLN A 96 -10.13 1.83 2.58
CA GLN A 96 -11.45 1.88 3.19
C GLN A 96 -11.79 0.60 3.95
N ASP A 97 -11.43 -0.55 3.37
CA ASP A 97 -11.64 -1.84 4.04
C ASP A 97 -10.86 -1.91 5.35
N TRP A 98 -9.62 -1.47 5.33
CA TRP A 98 -8.75 -1.44 6.50
C TRP A 98 -9.35 -0.58 7.62
N ILE A 99 -9.79 0.63 7.25
CA ILE A 99 -10.36 1.57 8.22
C ILE A 99 -11.68 1.04 8.79
N ARG A 100 -12.54 0.47 7.95
CA ARG A 100 -13.82 -0.08 8.39
C ARG A 100 -13.64 -1.25 9.36
N ALA A 101 -12.54 -1.98 9.23
CA ALA A 101 -12.23 -3.06 10.14
C ALA A 101 -11.72 -2.57 11.49
N GLY A 102 -11.54 -1.26 11.65
CA GLY A 102 -11.06 -0.68 12.91
C GLY A 102 -9.57 -0.80 13.13
N LEU A 103 -8.81 -1.09 12.06
CA LEU A 103 -7.37 -1.25 12.18
C LEU A 103 -6.66 0.10 12.20
N PRO A 104 -5.47 0.19 12.83
CA PRO A 104 -4.80 1.47 13.01
C PRO A 104 -4.29 2.06 11.70
N VAL A 105 -4.27 3.39 11.63
CA VAL A 105 -3.67 4.11 10.52
C VAL A 105 -2.73 5.18 11.09
N GLU A 106 -1.85 5.69 10.21
CA GLU A 106 -0.95 6.80 10.51
C GLU A 106 -1.37 8.00 9.66
N GLY A 107 -0.88 9.18 10.01
CA GLY A 107 -1.20 10.41 9.31
C GLY A 107 -1.96 11.38 10.18
N ARG A 108 -2.42 12.48 9.58
CA ARG A 108 -3.07 13.55 10.37
C ARG A 108 -4.38 13.11 11.01
N ARG A 109 -5.15 12.24 10.33
CA ARG A 109 -6.42 11.80 10.87
C ARG A 109 -6.24 10.83 12.03
N ALA A 110 -5.18 10.05 12.00
CA ALA A 110 -4.85 9.17 13.12
C ALA A 110 -4.57 9.99 14.37
N SER A 111 -3.79 11.05 14.25
CA SER A 111 -3.50 11.94 15.37
C SER A 111 -4.77 12.55 15.95
N GLY A 112 -5.67 12.99 15.07
CA GLY A 112 -6.93 13.56 15.50
C GLY A 112 -7.76 12.55 16.30
N LYS A 113 -7.79 11.32 15.85
CA LYS A 113 -8.53 10.26 16.56
C LYS A 113 -7.96 9.99 17.94
N LEU A 114 -6.67 9.96 18.05
CA LEU A 114 -6.01 9.61 19.30
C LEU A 114 -6.21 10.63 20.40
N ARG A 115 -6.54 11.85 20.05
CA ARG A 115 -6.74 12.90 21.03
C ARG A 115 -8.13 12.97 21.61
N THR A 116 -9.05 12.25 21.05
CA THR A 116 -10.46 12.32 21.52
C THR A 116 -10.78 11.30 22.58
#